data_4bbfd664ae77cd25c9091eb3c0216852
#
_entry.id   4bbfd664ae77cd25c9091eb3c0216852
#
_cell.length_a   1.000
_cell.length_b   1.000
_cell.length_c   1.000
_cell.angle_alpha   90.00
_cell.angle_beta   90.00
_cell.angle_gamma   90.00
#
_symmetry.space_group_name_H-M   'P 1'
#
loop_
_entity.id
_entity.type
_entity.pdbx_description
1 polymer ?
#
loop_
_entity_poly.entity_id
_entity_poly.type
_entity_poly.pdbx_seq_one_letter_code
_entity_poly.pdbx_strand_id
1 'polypeptide(L)'
;MGVVNVSPESFHPGSVYRGEEAIVTAALAMVDAGAVLIDVGARSTAPYLETDIDDAVETKRLARAVEALAAKLPVPISADTSRPGPARAALEAGARVINDVSTLRNPELARLVAAHSVGLILMAAPGARDGVPGARRPQGRRRRAVGGDHTSRGARMRRSEMGRRTPGTPSRAPSPVVLVKRLLGEALRRAARARILPERIVVDPGIGFFRDESIAWHEWDVRVLAELRALRGLGRPICVGVSRKSFIGAIVEREDTADRLAGSLAATAIAVVNGAALIRTHDVAETRDAVRVAERVRR
;
A
#
# COMPACT_ATOMS: atom_id res chain seq x y z
N MET A 1 12.92 -2.53 -1.81
CA MET A 1 12.18 -2.34 -3.08
C MET A 1 11.94 -0.86 -3.27
N GLY A 2 12.55 -0.29 -4.31
CA GLY A 2 12.37 1.12 -4.67
C GLY A 2 11.05 1.33 -5.42
N VAL A 3 10.44 2.52 -5.29
CA VAL A 3 9.15 2.86 -5.91
C VAL A 3 9.34 3.93 -6.98
N VAL A 4 8.90 3.64 -8.20
CA VAL A 4 8.87 4.57 -9.33
C VAL A 4 7.42 4.76 -9.79
N ASN A 5 6.92 5.98 -9.70
CA ASN A 5 5.58 6.32 -10.16
C ASN A 5 5.67 7.08 -11.49
N VAL A 6 5.00 6.54 -12.51
CA VAL A 6 4.85 7.20 -13.83
C VAL A 6 3.45 7.80 -14.02
N SER A 7 2.67 7.83 -12.95
CA SER A 7 1.35 8.44 -12.86
C SER A 7 1.49 9.88 -12.38
N PRO A 8 1.00 10.88 -13.14
CA PRO A 8 1.01 12.29 -12.70
C PRO A 8 0.19 12.55 -11.42
N GLU A 9 -0.70 11.61 -11.08
CA GLU A 9 -1.65 11.71 -9.98
C GLU A 9 -1.14 11.09 -8.67
N SER A 10 0.16 10.76 -8.56
CA SER A 10 0.73 10.15 -7.35
C SER A 10 0.60 11.04 -6.11
N PHE A 11 0.36 10.43 -4.94
CA PHE A 11 0.25 11.12 -3.65
C PHE A 11 1.57 11.75 -3.17
N HIS A 12 2.71 11.29 -3.71
CA HIS A 12 4.03 11.85 -3.40
C HIS A 12 4.67 12.41 -4.67
N PRO A 13 4.62 13.73 -4.89
CA PRO A 13 5.13 14.37 -6.12
C PRO A 13 6.60 14.07 -6.40
N GLY A 14 7.42 13.91 -5.36
CA GLY A 14 8.84 13.59 -5.48
C GLY A 14 9.16 12.20 -6.06
N SER A 15 8.15 11.32 -6.18
CA SER A 15 8.30 9.99 -6.81
C SER A 15 7.72 9.90 -8.22
N VAL A 16 7.24 11.02 -8.77
CA VAL A 16 6.66 11.08 -10.13
C VAL A 16 7.75 11.48 -11.13
N TYR A 17 8.09 10.55 -12.00
CA TYR A 17 9.09 10.79 -13.04
C TYR A 17 8.43 10.92 -14.39
N ARG A 18 8.76 11.98 -15.13
CA ARG A 18 8.24 12.28 -16.45
C ARG A 18 9.33 12.06 -17.50
N GLY A 19 9.03 11.19 -18.45
CA GLY A 19 9.99 10.83 -19.50
C GLY A 19 10.85 9.62 -19.13
N GLU A 20 11.28 8.91 -20.14
CA GLU A 20 11.99 7.64 -20.03
C GLU A 20 13.35 7.79 -19.33
N GLU A 21 14.11 8.81 -19.70
CA GLU A 21 15.44 9.09 -19.13
C GLU A 21 15.36 9.37 -17.62
N ALA A 22 14.38 10.18 -17.18
CA ALA A 22 14.18 10.48 -15.77
C ALA A 22 13.79 9.23 -14.95
N ILE A 23 12.96 8.36 -15.52
CA ILE A 23 12.57 7.08 -14.93
C ILE A 23 13.78 6.18 -14.75
N VAL A 24 14.59 6.01 -15.79
CA VAL A 24 15.79 5.16 -15.77
C VAL A 24 16.83 5.73 -14.79
N THR A 25 17.12 7.02 -14.84
CA THR A 25 18.07 7.66 -13.92
C THR A 25 17.67 7.49 -12.46
N ALA A 26 16.39 7.72 -12.14
CA ALA A 26 15.90 7.54 -10.78
C ALA A 26 15.97 6.07 -10.31
N ALA A 27 15.62 5.13 -11.18
CA ALA A 27 15.68 3.71 -10.85
C ALA A 27 17.11 3.22 -10.66
N LEU A 28 18.06 3.66 -11.49
CA LEU A 28 19.50 3.35 -11.33
C LEU A 28 20.01 3.90 -9.99
N ALA A 29 19.71 5.14 -9.66
CA ALA A 29 20.08 5.71 -8.35
C ALA A 29 19.52 4.91 -7.17
N MET A 30 18.29 4.38 -7.29
CA MET A 30 17.72 3.49 -6.27
C MET A 30 18.47 2.15 -6.19
N VAL A 31 18.90 1.59 -7.32
CA VAL A 31 19.70 0.35 -7.38
C VAL A 31 21.08 0.58 -6.76
N ASP A 32 21.74 1.67 -7.07
CA ASP A 32 23.05 2.06 -6.48
C ASP A 32 22.91 2.28 -4.96
N ALA A 33 21.77 2.82 -4.50
CA ALA A 33 21.44 2.93 -3.10
C ALA A 33 21.13 1.58 -2.44
N GLY A 34 21.01 0.48 -3.19
CA GLY A 34 20.82 -0.89 -2.70
C GLY A 34 19.41 -1.44 -2.86
N ALA A 35 18.59 -0.90 -3.74
CA ALA A 35 17.33 -1.56 -4.11
C ALA A 35 17.61 -2.86 -4.86
N VAL A 36 16.93 -3.94 -4.48
CA VAL A 36 17.03 -5.27 -5.10
C VAL A 36 15.82 -5.59 -5.99
N LEU A 37 14.87 -4.69 -6.05
CA LEU A 37 13.64 -4.76 -6.82
C LEU A 37 13.13 -3.34 -7.04
N ILE A 38 12.70 -3.01 -8.25
CA ILE A 38 12.04 -1.72 -8.57
C ILE A 38 10.57 -1.98 -8.87
N ASP A 39 9.68 -1.27 -8.16
CA ASP A 39 8.24 -1.36 -8.31
C ASP A 39 7.69 -0.17 -9.08
N VAL A 40 7.05 -0.43 -10.22
CA VAL A 40 6.59 0.60 -11.16
C VAL A 40 5.08 0.68 -11.13
N GLY A 41 4.54 1.86 -10.79
CA GLY A 41 3.11 2.14 -10.80
C GLY A 41 2.74 3.20 -11.84
N ALA A 42 1.78 2.88 -12.71
CA ALA A 42 1.28 3.80 -13.75
C ALA A 42 -0.07 4.44 -13.41
N ARG A 43 -0.67 4.07 -12.29
CA ARG A 43 -1.91 4.60 -11.72
C ARG A 43 -1.76 4.70 -10.21
N SER A 44 -2.20 5.81 -9.63
CA SER A 44 -2.25 5.88 -8.16
C SER A 44 -3.33 4.94 -7.63
N THR A 45 -2.96 4.09 -6.68
CA THR A 45 -3.87 3.17 -5.98
C THR A 45 -4.26 3.70 -4.60
N ALA A 46 -3.89 4.95 -4.28
CA ALA A 46 -4.23 5.58 -3.00
C ALA A 46 -5.75 5.71 -2.85
N PRO A 47 -6.36 5.20 -1.77
CA PRO A 47 -7.83 5.08 -1.64
C PRO A 47 -8.56 6.43 -1.57
N TYR A 48 -7.86 7.52 -1.38
CA TYR A 48 -8.39 8.89 -1.30
C TYR A 48 -8.21 9.70 -2.59
N LEU A 49 -7.57 9.14 -3.63
CA LEU A 49 -7.41 9.79 -4.93
C LEU A 49 -8.38 9.18 -5.94
N GLU A 50 -9.12 10.03 -6.65
CA GLU A 50 -9.89 9.61 -7.82
C GLU A 50 -8.93 9.48 -9.01
N THR A 51 -8.44 8.27 -9.26
CA THR A 51 -7.49 7.97 -10.34
C THR A 51 -8.05 6.87 -11.24
N ASP A 52 -9.28 7.09 -11.72
CA ASP A 52 -9.87 6.17 -12.69
C ASP A 52 -9.35 6.55 -14.08
N ILE A 53 -8.25 5.95 -14.47
CA ILE A 53 -7.71 6.05 -15.84
C ILE A 53 -8.14 4.81 -16.65
N ASP A 54 -8.30 5.01 -17.94
CA ASP A 54 -8.60 3.95 -18.89
C ASP A 54 -7.50 2.86 -18.83
N ASP A 55 -7.91 1.60 -18.98
CA ASP A 55 -7.02 0.45 -19.06
C ASP A 55 -5.96 0.62 -20.17
N ALA A 56 -6.32 1.17 -21.31
CA ALA A 56 -5.41 1.44 -22.42
C ALA A 56 -4.32 2.45 -22.05
N VAL A 57 -4.68 3.47 -21.26
CA VAL A 57 -3.74 4.49 -20.77
C VAL A 57 -2.76 3.87 -19.75
N GLU A 58 -3.28 3.10 -18.79
CA GLU A 58 -2.45 2.41 -17.81
C GLU A 58 -1.50 1.41 -18.51
N THR A 59 -2.04 0.61 -19.44
CA THR A 59 -1.28 -0.37 -20.23
C THR A 59 -0.11 0.29 -20.95
N LYS A 60 -0.36 1.37 -21.67
CA LYS A 60 0.68 2.09 -22.44
C LYS A 60 1.75 2.68 -21.53
N ARG A 61 1.34 3.33 -20.43
CA ARG A 61 2.27 3.95 -19.49
C ARG A 61 3.16 2.90 -18.81
N LEU A 62 2.55 1.82 -18.33
CA LEU A 62 3.24 0.76 -17.59
C LEU A 62 4.21 -0.01 -18.48
N ALA A 63 3.76 -0.44 -19.68
CA ALA A 63 4.60 -1.16 -20.62
C ALA A 63 5.85 -0.36 -21.03
N ARG A 64 5.69 0.91 -21.41
CA ARG A 64 6.83 1.76 -21.80
C ARG A 64 7.83 1.96 -20.65
N ALA A 65 7.35 2.18 -19.44
CA ALA A 65 8.22 2.34 -18.29
C ALA A 65 8.98 1.05 -17.97
N VAL A 66 8.30 -0.09 -17.99
CA VAL A 66 8.92 -1.40 -17.75
C VAL A 66 9.95 -1.73 -18.84
N GLU A 67 9.63 -1.51 -20.11
CA GLU A 67 10.54 -1.74 -21.25
C GLU A 67 11.84 -0.93 -21.11
N ALA A 68 11.72 0.38 -20.82
CA ALA A 68 12.88 1.25 -20.61
C ALA A 68 13.78 0.79 -19.46
N LEU A 69 13.16 0.34 -18.35
CA LEU A 69 13.86 -0.14 -17.18
C LEU A 69 14.47 -1.54 -17.40
N ALA A 70 13.74 -2.45 -18.04
CA ALA A 70 14.21 -3.81 -18.29
C ALA A 70 15.48 -3.87 -19.13
N ALA A 71 15.66 -2.91 -20.04
CA ALA A 71 16.85 -2.77 -20.85
C ALA A 71 18.09 -2.26 -20.08
N LYS A 72 17.92 -1.67 -18.89
CA LYS A 72 18.98 -0.93 -18.19
C LYS A 72 19.26 -1.42 -16.76
N LEU A 73 18.28 -2.01 -16.09
CA LEU A 73 18.44 -2.38 -14.69
C LEU A 73 18.99 -3.80 -14.51
N PRO A 74 19.94 -4.00 -13.59
CA PRO A 74 20.44 -5.34 -13.22
C PRO A 74 19.54 -6.07 -12.21
N VAL A 75 18.44 -5.44 -11.77
CA VAL A 75 17.51 -5.99 -10.79
C VAL A 75 16.13 -6.23 -11.42
N PRO A 76 15.33 -7.18 -10.91
CA PRO A 76 13.99 -7.42 -11.42
C PRO A 76 13.07 -6.21 -11.25
N ILE A 77 12.03 -6.15 -12.09
CA ILE A 77 11.01 -5.12 -12.09
C ILE A 77 9.68 -5.73 -11.64
N SER A 78 9.01 -5.05 -10.72
CA SER A 78 7.64 -5.30 -10.30
C SER A 78 6.70 -4.31 -10.98
N ALA A 79 5.57 -4.80 -11.47
CA ALA A 79 4.51 -3.97 -12.03
C ALA A 79 3.36 -3.87 -11.02
N ASP A 80 3.11 -2.64 -10.50
CA ASP A 80 2.03 -2.34 -9.56
C ASP A 80 0.72 -2.13 -10.34
N THR A 81 -0.02 -3.23 -10.52
CA THR A 81 -1.32 -3.23 -11.16
C THR A 81 -2.17 -4.42 -10.75
N SER A 82 -3.50 -4.23 -10.65
CA SER A 82 -4.50 -5.27 -10.42
C SER A 82 -5.32 -5.60 -11.68
N ARG A 83 -4.98 -4.99 -12.82
CA ARG A 83 -5.71 -5.15 -14.09
C ARG A 83 -4.97 -6.11 -15.02
N PRO A 84 -5.66 -7.08 -15.64
CA PRO A 84 -5.02 -8.11 -16.49
C PRO A 84 -4.33 -7.53 -17.73
N GLY A 85 -4.92 -6.54 -18.39
CA GLY A 85 -4.35 -5.91 -19.59
C GLY A 85 -3.00 -5.24 -19.31
N PRO A 86 -2.93 -4.27 -18.38
CA PRO A 86 -1.67 -3.66 -17.95
C PRO A 86 -0.64 -4.68 -17.45
N ALA A 87 -1.08 -5.70 -16.67
CA ALA A 87 -0.18 -6.74 -16.17
C ALA A 87 0.44 -7.57 -17.31
N ARG A 88 -0.36 -7.97 -18.30
CA ARG A 88 0.13 -8.69 -19.50
C ARG A 88 1.19 -7.89 -20.25
N ALA A 89 0.89 -6.63 -20.56
CA ALA A 89 1.79 -5.76 -21.28
C ALA A 89 3.11 -5.51 -20.50
N ALA A 90 3.02 -5.37 -19.16
CA ALA A 90 4.21 -5.23 -18.34
C ALA A 90 5.07 -6.51 -18.32
N LEU A 91 4.46 -7.69 -18.28
CA LEU A 91 5.18 -8.97 -18.34
C LEU A 91 5.87 -9.17 -19.71
N GLU A 92 5.20 -8.84 -20.79
CA GLU A 92 5.74 -8.84 -22.15
C GLU A 92 6.90 -7.85 -22.30
N ALA A 93 6.81 -6.68 -21.64
CA ALA A 93 7.86 -5.67 -21.60
C ALA A 93 9.05 -6.03 -20.68
N GLY A 94 8.98 -7.11 -19.90
CA GLY A 94 10.09 -7.62 -19.10
C GLY A 94 9.92 -7.59 -17.59
N ALA A 95 8.74 -7.23 -17.05
CA ALA A 95 8.47 -7.37 -15.63
C ALA A 95 8.59 -8.83 -15.17
N ARG A 96 9.06 -9.04 -13.95
CA ARG A 96 9.26 -10.36 -13.33
C ARG A 96 8.43 -10.58 -12.07
N VAL A 97 7.74 -9.54 -11.62
CA VAL A 97 6.85 -9.56 -10.45
C VAL A 97 5.60 -8.76 -10.78
N ILE A 98 4.45 -9.23 -10.32
CA ILE A 98 3.21 -8.44 -10.27
C ILE A 98 2.95 -8.07 -8.81
N ASN A 99 2.72 -6.78 -8.56
CA ASN A 99 2.28 -6.28 -7.25
C ASN A 99 0.76 -6.02 -7.33
N ASP A 100 -0.03 -6.97 -6.79
CA ASP A 100 -1.49 -6.92 -6.84
C ASP A 100 -2.10 -6.40 -5.54
N VAL A 101 -2.68 -5.21 -5.60
CA VAL A 101 -3.39 -4.56 -4.49
C VAL A 101 -4.86 -4.98 -4.36
N SER A 102 -5.34 -5.94 -5.16
CA SER A 102 -6.75 -6.37 -5.21
C SER A 102 -7.04 -7.69 -4.49
N THR A 103 -6.05 -8.31 -3.87
CA THR A 103 -6.15 -9.66 -3.28
C THR A 103 -6.43 -10.77 -4.30
N LEU A 104 -5.94 -10.61 -5.52
CA LEU A 104 -6.10 -11.58 -6.61
C LEU A 104 -7.57 -11.95 -6.87
N ARG A 105 -8.47 -10.94 -6.82
CA ARG A 105 -9.90 -11.16 -7.07
C ARG A 105 -10.21 -11.35 -8.54
N ASN A 106 -9.37 -10.82 -9.44
CA ASN A 106 -9.55 -11.02 -10.86
C ASN A 106 -8.98 -12.40 -11.27
N PRO A 107 -9.82 -13.36 -11.73
CA PRO A 107 -9.36 -14.70 -12.09
C PRO A 107 -8.50 -14.71 -13.37
N GLU A 108 -8.61 -13.70 -14.23
CA GLU A 108 -7.77 -13.55 -15.41
C GLU A 108 -6.35 -13.17 -15.00
N LEU A 109 -6.21 -12.21 -14.07
CA LEU A 109 -4.89 -11.85 -13.52
C LEU A 109 -4.24 -13.06 -12.84
N ALA A 110 -5.01 -13.85 -12.08
CA ALA A 110 -4.49 -15.05 -11.43
C ALA A 110 -3.96 -16.09 -12.45
N ARG A 111 -4.70 -16.32 -13.56
CA ARG A 111 -4.25 -17.19 -14.63
C ARG A 111 -3.01 -16.65 -15.34
N LEU A 112 -2.96 -15.35 -15.57
CA LEU A 112 -1.82 -14.68 -16.19
C LEU A 112 -0.54 -14.86 -15.36
N VAL A 113 -0.59 -14.58 -14.06
CA VAL A 113 0.55 -14.75 -13.15
C VAL A 113 1.03 -16.21 -13.12
N ALA A 114 0.10 -17.15 -13.06
CA ALA A 114 0.42 -18.59 -13.08
C ALA A 114 1.11 -19.01 -14.40
N ALA A 115 0.58 -18.58 -15.55
CA ALA A 115 1.10 -18.92 -16.86
C ALA A 115 2.53 -18.40 -17.11
N HIS A 116 2.84 -17.18 -16.66
CA HIS A 116 4.16 -16.57 -16.83
C HIS A 116 5.16 -17.00 -15.75
N SER A 117 4.70 -17.73 -14.73
CA SER A 117 5.59 -18.23 -13.68
C SER A 117 6.41 -17.13 -12.98
N VAL A 118 5.85 -15.95 -12.79
CA VAL A 118 6.48 -14.78 -12.18
C VAL A 118 6.21 -14.66 -10.69
N GLY A 119 6.93 -13.76 -10.00
CA GLY A 119 6.67 -13.42 -8.59
C GLY A 119 5.35 -12.67 -8.42
N LEU A 120 4.75 -12.80 -7.25
CA LEU A 120 3.52 -12.12 -6.88
C LEU A 120 3.66 -11.47 -5.51
N ILE A 121 3.49 -10.16 -5.42
CA ILE A 121 3.24 -9.46 -4.16
C ILE A 121 1.72 -9.37 -4.02
N LEU A 122 1.18 -9.93 -2.93
CA LEU A 122 -0.24 -10.12 -2.72
C LEU A 122 -0.71 -9.30 -1.53
N MET A 123 -1.35 -8.15 -1.78
CA MET A 123 -1.79 -7.25 -0.72
C MET A 123 -3.15 -7.64 -0.15
N ALA A 124 -3.31 -7.46 1.16
CA ALA A 124 -4.62 -7.51 1.81
C ALA A 124 -5.47 -6.33 1.36
N ALA A 125 -6.69 -6.59 0.90
CA ALA A 125 -7.69 -5.56 0.63
C ALA A 125 -9.10 -6.13 0.88
N PRO A 126 -10.00 -5.41 1.58
CA PRO A 126 -11.38 -5.85 1.77
C PRO A 126 -12.15 -5.77 0.46
N GLY A 127 -13.10 -6.67 0.27
CA GLY A 127 -14.10 -6.62 -0.80
C GLY A 127 -15.44 -6.14 -0.29
N ALA A 128 -16.38 -5.91 -1.18
CA ALA A 128 -17.74 -5.48 -0.84
C ALA A 128 -18.46 -6.43 0.15
N ARG A 129 -18.07 -7.71 0.20
CA ARG A 129 -18.66 -8.73 1.09
C ARG A 129 -17.99 -8.81 2.46
N ASP A 130 -16.87 -8.14 2.69
CA ASP A 130 -16.10 -8.26 3.93
C ASP A 130 -16.65 -7.40 5.06
N GLY A 131 -17.72 -6.61 4.80
CA GLY A 131 -18.40 -5.79 5.81
C GLY A 131 -17.52 -4.69 6.42
N VAL A 132 -16.36 -4.41 5.82
CA VAL A 132 -15.47 -3.34 6.25
C VAL A 132 -15.89 -2.06 5.52
N PRO A 133 -16.47 -1.07 6.22
CA PRO A 133 -16.74 0.23 5.63
C PRO A 133 -15.39 0.89 5.31
N GLY A 134 -15.13 1.21 4.09
CA GLY A 134 -13.85 1.82 3.68
C GLY A 134 -13.53 1.59 2.22
N ALA A 135 -14.23 0.65 1.56
CA ALA A 135 -14.25 0.51 0.12
C ALA A 135 -15.25 1.48 -0.56
N ARG A 136 -15.86 2.40 0.18
CA ARG A 136 -16.70 3.46 -0.42
C ARG A 136 -15.78 4.56 -0.92
N ARG A 137 -15.87 4.84 -2.22
CA ARG A 137 -15.35 6.05 -2.86
C ARG A 137 -15.70 7.27 -1.98
N PRO A 138 -14.78 8.21 -1.72
CA PRO A 138 -15.15 9.49 -1.12
C PRO A 138 -16.22 10.11 -2.03
N GLN A 139 -17.45 10.27 -1.52
CA GLN A 139 -18.45 11.07 -2.21
C GLN A 139 -17.88 12.48 -2.26
N GLY A 140 -17.68 12.99 -3.48
CA GLY A 140 -17.16 14.31 -3.75
C GLY A 140 -17.88 15.34 -2.88
N ARG A 141 -17.12 16.12 -2.12
CA ARG A 141 -17.62 17.33 -1.47
C ARG A 141 -18.18 18.22 -2.58
N ARG A 142 -19.51 18.23 -2.75
CA ARG A 142 -20.19 19.27 -3.50
C ARG A 142 -19.72 20.60 -2.89
N ARG A 143 -19.00 21.41 -3.65
CA ARG A 143 -18.72 22.81 -3.32
C ARG A 143 -20.07 23.47 -3.06
N ARG A 144 -20.42 23.68 -1.78
CA ARG A 144 -21.47 24.61 -1.42
C ARG A 144 -20.93 26.00 -1.75
N ALA A 145 -21.60 26.65 -2.68
CA ALA A 145 -21.41 28.06 -2.92
C ALA A 145 -21.66 28.82 -1.61
N VAL A 146 -20.70 29.66 -1.26
CA VAL A 146 -20.81 30.58 -0.12
C VAL A 146 -21.71 31.74 -0.61
N GLY A 147 -22.97 31.68 -0.17
CA GLY A 147 -23.85 32.84 -0.14
C GLY A 147 -24.01 33.20 1.34
N GLY A 148 -23.58 34.40 1.69
CA GLY A 148 -23.69 34.90 3.06
C GLY A 148 -25.13 35.15 3.49
N ASP A 149 -25.43 35.02 4.75
CA ASP A 149 -26.11 36.09 5.50
C ASP A 149 -25.89 35.90 7.01
N HIS A 150 -25.62 37.01 7.69
CA HIS A 150 -25.50 37.14 9.12
C HIS A 150 -26.88 37.27 9.74
N THR A 151 -27.25 36.43 10.72
CA THR A 151 -28.05 36.91 11.85
C THR A 151 -27.85 35.98 13.07
N SER A 152 -27.42 36.60 14.12
CA SER A 152 -27.33 36.13 15.50
C SER A 152 -28.69 35.71 16.09
N ARG A 153 -28.75 34.56 16.77
CA ARG A 153 -29.65 34.38 17.95
C ARG A 153 -29.18 33.20 18.79
N GLY A 154 -28.92 33.49 20.05
CA GLY A 154 -28.52 32.54 21.07
C GLY A 154 -29.60 31.50 21.38
N ALA A 155 -29.18 30.29 21.69
CA ALA A 155 -30.01 29.26 22.27
C ALA A 155 -29.29 28.66 23.50
N ARG A 156 -29.97 28.81 24.63
CA ARG A 156 -29.58 28.32 25.95
C ARG A 156 -29.36 26.81 25.99
N MET A 157 -28.22 26.43 26.56
CA MET A 157 -27.90 25.07 26.94
C MET A 157 -28.91 24.57 28.01
N ARG A 158 -29.73 23.57 27.68
CA ARG A 158 -30.45 22.77 28.66
C ARG A 158 -29.53 21.65 29.15
N ARG A 159 -29.21 21.69 30.45
CA ARG A 159 -28.67 20.53 31.18
C ARG A 159 -29.80 19.51 31.34
N SER A 160 -29.63 18.31 30.83
CA SER A 160 -30.43 17.17 31.25
C SER A 160 -29.63 15.87 31.15
N GLU A 161 -29.56 15.22 32.32
CA GLU A 161 -29.43 13.79 32.54
C GLU A 161 -28.10 13.10 32.17
N MET A 162 -27.22 13.17 33.14
CA MET A 162 -26.06 12.28 33.27
C MET A 162 -26.55 10.91 33.82
N GLY A 163 -27.05 10.07 32.89
CA GLY A 163 -27.30 8.66 33.20
C GLY A 163 -25.97 7.98 33.47
N ARG A 164 -25.78 7.44 34.66
CA ARG A 164 -24.66 6.58 35.06
C ARG A 164 -24.68 5.32 34.17
N ARG A 165 -23.88 5.32 33.08
CA ARG A 165 -23.55 4.09 32.38
C ARG A 165 -22.48 3.38 33.23
N THR A 166 -22.84 2.23 33.79
CA THR A 166 -21.86 1.24 34.28
C THR A 166 -20.82 0.97 33.21
N PRO A 167 -19.52 0.93 33.54
CA PRO A 167 -18.50 0.52 32.56
C PRO A 167 -18.71 -0.95 32.24
N GLY A 168 -19.47 -1.21 31.18
CA GLY A 168 -19.45 -2.53 30.55
C GLY A 168 -18.00 -2.82 30.09
N THR A 169 -17.51 -4.01 30.40
CA THR A 169 -16.23 -4.53 29.93
C THR A 169 -16.10 -4.18 28.45
N PRO A 170 -15.06 -3.45 28.01
CA PRO A 170 -14.94 -3.09 26.60
C PRO A 170 -14.86 -4.38 25.82
N SER A 171 -15.88 -4.66 25.01
CA SER A 171 -15.81 -5.69 23.99
C SER A 171 -14.60 -5.33 23.13
N ARG A 172 -13.51 -6.07 23.34
CA ARG A 172 -12.26 -5.81 22.64
C ARG A 172 -12.50 -6.14 21.15
N ALA A 173 -12.72 -5.10 20.36
CA ALA A 173 -12.82 -5.27 18.92
C ALA A 173 -11.64 -6.14 18.43
N PRO A 174 -11.87 -7.09 17.53
CA PRO A 174 -10.81 -7.98 17.07
C PRO A 174 -9.63 -7.15 16.56
N SER A 175 -8.40 -7.59 16.87
CA SER A 175 -7.20 -6.89 16.41
C SER A 175 -7.19 -6.75 14.88
N PRO A 176 -6.81 -5.58 14.32
CA PRO A 176 -6.67 -5.36 12.89
C PRO A 176 -5.91 -6.46 12.15
N VAL A 177 -4.87 -7.02 12.76
CA VAL A 177 -4.06 -8.09 12.16
C VAL A 177 -4.86 -9.38 11.93
N VAL A 178 -5.91 -9.64 12.70
CA VAL A 178 -6.80 -10.80 12.51
C VAL A 178 -7.56 -10.67 11.19
N LEU A 179 -8.10 -9.48 10.89
CA LEU A 179 -8.76 -9.21 9.61
C LEU A 179 -7.75 -9.32 8.46
N VAL A 180 -6.58 -8.67 8.58
CA VAL A 180 -5.51 -8.74 7.57
C VAL A 180 -5.13 -10.20 7.28
N LYS A 181 -4.91 -11.00 8.34
CA LYS A 181 -4.55 -12.43 8.20
C LYS A 181 -5.64 -13.23 7.49
N ARG A 182 -6.92 -12.97 7.80
CA ARG A 182 -8.06 -13.59 7.10
C ARG A 182 -8.07 -13.24 5.62
N LEU A 183 -7.95 -11.95 5.27
CA LEU A 183 -7.94 -11.47 3.88
C LEU A 183 -6.79 -12.07 3.08
N LEU A 184 -5.58 -12.09 3.65
CA LEU A 184 -4.42 -12.72 3.02
C LEU A 184 -4.60 -14.23 2.86
N GLY A 185 -5.16 -14.90 3.87
CA GLY A 185 -5.47 -16.34 3.80
C GLY A 185 -6.45 -16.67 2.65
N GLU A 186 -7.45 -15.81 2.44
CA GLU A 186 -8.36 -15.94 1.30
C GLU A 186 -7.68 -15.69 -0.05
N ALA A 187 -6.80 -14.69 -0.10
CA ALA A 187 -6.00 -14.39 -1.29
C ALA A 187 -5.05 -15.54 -1.64
N LEU A 188 -4.38 -16.13 -0.65
CA LEU A 188 -3.53 -17.30 -0.82
C LEU A 188 -4.32 -18.52 -1.31
N ARG A 189 -5.55 -18.72 -0.85
CA ARG A 189 -6.44 -19.77 -1.39
C ARG A 189 -6.81 -19.53 -2.86
N ARG A 190 -6.98 -18.25 -3.28
CA ARG A 190 -7.18 -17.89 -4.71
C ARG A 190 -5.95 -18.21 -5.54
N ALA A 191 -4.77 -17.83 -5.04
CA ALA A 191 -3.50 -18.13 -5.69
C ALA A 191 -3.28 -19.65 -5.86
N ALA A 192 -3.54 -20.43 -4.81
CA ALA A 192 -3.43 -21.89 -4.86
C ALA A 192 -4.39 -22.52 -5.89
N ARG A 193 -5.64 -22.05 -5.95
CA ARG A 193 -6.60 -22.50 -6.99
C ARG A 193 -6.14 -22.18 -8.41
N ALA A 194 -5.44 -21.05 -8.59
CA ALA A 194 -4.82 -20.67 -9.86
C ALA A 194 -3.48 -21.40 -10.14
N ARG A 195 -3.03 -22.27 -9.21
CA ARG A 195 -1.76 -23.01 -9.31
C ARG A 195 -0.52 -22.10 -9.31
N ILE A 196 -0.60 -20.93 -8.65
CA ILE A 196 0.57 -20.10 -8.41
C ILE A 196 1.38 -20.75 -7.28
N LEU A 197 2.66 -20.98 -7.55
CA LEU A 197 3.55 -21.66 -6.62
C LEU A 197 3.78 -20.82 -5.36
N PRO A 198 3.66 -21.42 -4.17
CA PRO A 198 3.78 -20.72 -2.90
C PRO A 198 5.10 -19.95 -2.73
N GLU A 199 6.21 -20.47 -3.21
CA GLU A 199 7.55 -19.86 -3.14
C GLU A 199 7.70 -18.58 -3.96
N ARG A 200 6.74 -18.29 -4.84
CA ARG A 200 6.69 -17.07 -5.65
C ARG A 200 5.85 -15.96 -5.04
N ILE A 201 5.27 -16.21 -3.86
CA ILE A 201 4.33 -15.28 -3.25
C ILE A 201 4.96 -14.58 -2.04
N VAL A 202 4.90 -13.26 -2.05
CA VAL A 202 5.14 -12.37 -0.91
C VAL A 202 3.79 -11.77 -0.51
N VAL A 203 3.50 -11.65 0.78
CA VAL A 203 2.24 -11.05 1.26
C VAL A 203 2.47 -9.65 1.79
N ASP A 204 1.50 -8.73 1.57
CA ASP A 204 1.53 -7.36 2.06
C ASP A 204 0.28 -7.09 2.93
N PRO A 205 0.42 -6.59 4.16
CA PRO A 205 -0.72 -6.30 5.04
C PRO A 205 -1.63 -5.16 4.56
N GLY A 206 -1.22 -4.37 3.56
CA GLY A 206 -2.01 -3.26 3.05
C GLY A 206 -2.08 -2.05 3.99
N ILE A 207 -0.98 -1.74 4.70
CA ILE A 207 -0.89 -0.55 5.57
C ILE A 207 -1.26 0.71 4.78
N GLY A 208 -2.20 1.52 5.30
CA GLY A 208 -2.66 2.76 4.67
C GLY A 208 -3.68 2.58 3.54
N PHE A 209 -4.10 1.36 3.19
CA PHE A 209 -5.05 1.13 2.10
C PHE A 209 -6.50 0.91 2.55
N PHE A 210 -6.70 0.37 3.73
CA PHE A 210 -8.03 0.13 4.30
C PHE A 210 -7.98 0.12 5.81
N ARG A 211 -9.15 0.24 6.44
CA ARG A 211 -9.31 0.23 7.90
C ARG A 211 -10.75 -0.09 8.28
N ASP A 212 -10.95 -0.48 9.52
CA ASP A 212 -12.26 -0.56 10.15
C ASP A 212 -12.61 0.78 10.80
N GLU A 213 -13.79 1.32 10.54
CA GLU A 213 -14.24 2.62 11.08
C GLU A 213 -14.43 2.62 12.60
N SER A 214 -14.46 1.44 13.24
CA SER A 214 -14.53 1.32 14.70
C SER A 214 -13.23 1.69 15.41
N ILE A 215 -12.11 1.81 14.65
CA ILE A 215 -10.79 2.15 15.16
C ILE A 215 -10.35 3.47 14.53
N ALA A 216 -9.75 4.36 15.33
CA ALA A 216 -9.18 5.59 14.80
C ALA A 216 -8.21 5.29 13.65
N TRP A 217 -8.35 6.02 12.55
CA TRP A 217 -7.73 5.64 11.28
C TRP A 217 -6.20 5.48 11.33
N HIS A 218 -5.49 6.26 12.13
CA HIS A 218 -4.05 6.15 12.32
C HIS A 218 -3.68 4.99 13.25
N GLU A 219 -4.54 4.67 14.22
CA GLU A 219 -4.34 3.56 15.15
C GLU A 219 -4.46 2.19 14.48
N TRP A 220 -5.26 2.07 13.41
CA TRP A 220 -5.38 0.84 12.62
C TRP A 220 -4.01 0.38 12.12
N ASP A 221 -3.30 1.26 11.41
CA ASP A 221 -2.01 0.96 10.80
C ASP A 221 -0.93 0.70 11.86
N VAL A 222 -0.95 1.44 12.97
CA VAL A 222 -0.06 1.23 14.12
C VAL A 222 -0.23 -0.18 14.70
N ARG A 223 -1.47 -0.62 14.91
CA ARG A 223 -1.76 -1.96 15.45
C ARG A 223 -1.35 -3.07 14.50
N VAL A 224 -1.60 -2.92 13.19
CA VAL A 224 -1.12 -3.89 12.19
C VAL A 224 0.39 -3.99 12.25
N LEU A 225 1.11 -2.87 12.33
CA LEU A 225 2.57 -2.84 12.40
C LEU A 225 3.10 -3.47 13.68
N ALA A 226 2.47 -3.19 14.83
CA ALA A 226 2.86 -3.75 16.13
C ALA A 226 2.68 -5.27 16.19
N GLU A 227 1.62 -5.79 15.58
CA GLU A 227 1.27 -7.21 15.59
C GLU A 227 1.69 -7.97 14.31
N LEU A 228 2.55 -7.37 13.47
CA LEU A 228 2.94 -7.90 12.17
C LEU A 228 3.43 -9.36 12.22
N ARG A 229 4.07 -9.75 13.34
CA ARG A 229 4.57 -11.13 13.56
C ARG A 229 3.49 -12.20 13.44
N ALA A 230 2.22 -11.86 13.69
CA ALA A 230 1.10 -12.81 13.57
C ALA A 230 0.90 -13.29 12.13
N LEU A 231 1.35 -12.53 11.13
CA LEU A 231 1.27 -12.89 9.71
C LEU A 231 2.30 -13.97 9.31
N ARG A 232 3.33 -14.21 10.11
CA ARG A 232 4.31 -15.30 9.86
C ARG A 232 3.65 -16.67 9.72
N GLY A 233 2.52 -16.87 10.44
CA GLY A 233 1.73 -18.10 10.33
C GLY A 233 1.10 -18.34 8.95
N LEU A 234 1.18 -17.40 8.00
CA LEU A 234 0.81 -17.61 6.61
C LEU A 234 1.90 -18.33 5.79
N GLY A 235 3.11 -18.50 6.37
CA GLY A 235 4.22 -19.20 5.74
C GLY A 235 4.76 -18.50 4.48
N ARG A 236 4.63 -17.17 4.38
CA ARG A 236 5.13 -16.36 3.25
C ARG A 236 5.98 -15.20 3.76
N PRO A 237 6.99 -14.73 3.00
CA PRO A 237 7.67 -13.48 3.29
C PRO A 237 6.67 -12.33 3.33
N ILE A 238 6.92 -11.34 4.20
CA ILE A 238 6.04 -10.18 4.39
C ILE A 238 6.69 -8.97 3.76
N CYS A 239 6.00 -8.33 2.80
CA CYS A 239 6.32 -7.01 2.27
C CYS A 239 5.61 -5.95 3.10
N VAL A 240 6.28 -4.83 3.38
CA VAL A 240 5.68 -3.69 4.09
C VAL A 240 6.05 -2.39 3.41
N GLY A 241 5.04 -1.58 3.08
CA GLY A 241 5.20 -0.23 2.58
C GLY A 241 4.69 0.79 3.58
N VAL A 242 5.58 1.45 4.34
CA VAL A 242 5.24 2.51 5.30
C VAL A 242 5.73 3.90 4.88
N SER A 243 6.56 3.97 3.83
CA SER A 243 7.22 5.20 3.41
C SER A 243 6.25 6.35 3.18
N ARG A 244 6.41 7.42 3.95
CA ARG A 244 5.70 8.70 3.89
C ARG A 244 4.18 8.62 4.02
N LYS A 245 3.64 7.53 4.58
CA LYS A 245 2.19 7.29 4.69
C LYS A 245 1.52 8.24 5.69
N SER A 246 0.21 8.43 5.48
CA SER A 246 -0.59 9.42 6.20
C SER A 246 -0.65 9.17 7.71
N PHE A 247 -0.68 7.90 8.16
CA PHE A 247 -0.69 7.58 9.58
C PHE A 247 0.58 8.09 10.30
N ILE A 248 1.73 8.07 9.63
CA ILE A 248 2.96 8.66 10.16
C ILE A 248 2.78 10.16 10.33
N GLY A 249 2.28 10.85 9.28
CA GLY A 249 2.02 12.28 9.33
C GLY A 249 1.10 12.68 10.49
N ALA A 250 0.08 11.86 10.79
CA ALA A 250 -0.80 12.09 11.93
C ALA A 250 -0.10 11.95 13.28
N ILE A 251 0.81 10.96 13.42
CA ILE A 251 1.54 10.72 14.67
C ILE A 251 2.59 11.80 14.94
N VAL A 252 3.32 12.21 13.89
CA VAL A 252 4.40 13.21 14.03
C VAL A 252 3.96 14.63 13.73
N GLU A 253 2.66 14.86 13.51
CA GLU A 253 2.04 16.15 13.20
C GLU A 253 2.69 16.84 11.98
N ARG A 254 2.89 16.08 10.89
CA ARG A 254 3.47 16.55 9.63
C ARG A 254 2.51 16.31 8.46
N GLU A 255 1.99 17.40 7.90
CA GLU A 255 1.06 17.33 6.75
C GLU A 255 1.81 17.03 5.46
N ASP A 256 2.98 17.66 5.24
CA ASP A 256 3.79 17.41 4.06
C ASP A 256 4.42 16.01 4.09
N THR A 257 4.31 15.31 2.97
CA THR A 257 4.93 14.00 2.81
C THR A 257 6.46 14.06 2.85
N ALA A 258 7.07 15.19 2.48
CA ALA A 258 8.50 15.40 2.52
C ALA A 258 9.06 15.32 3.95
N ASP A 259 8.29 15.81 4.94
CA ASP A 259 8.71 15.88 6.34
C ASP A 259 8.54 14.57 7.12
N ARG A 260 8.07 13.48 6.46
CA ARG A 260 7.76 12.20 7.10
C ARG A 260 8.90 11.18 7.05
N LEU A 261 10.10 11.57 6.59
CA LEU A 261 11.21 10.64 6.43
C LEU A 261 11.58 9.96 7.75
N ALA A 262 11.87 10.72 8.81
CA ALA A 262 12.27 10.16 10.11
C ALA A 262 11.24 9.19 10.67
N GLY A 263 9.94 9.54 10.62
CA GLY A 263 8.86 8.64 11.03
C GLY A 263 8.75 7.38 10.15
N SER A 264 9.02 7.51 8.85
CA SER A 264 9.05 6.38 7.92
C SER A 264 10.18 5.39 8.26
N LEU A 265 11.36 5.90 8.62
CA LEU A 265 12.50 5.06 9.02
C LEU A 265 12.24 4.35 10.35
N ALA A 266 11.65 5.04 11.33
CA ALA A 266 11.23 4.44 12.59
C ALA A 266 10.20 3.31 12.37
N ALA A 267 9.15 3.56 11.58
CA ALA A 267 8.15 2.56 11.23
C ALA A 267 8.75 1.37 10.45
N THR A 268 9.72 1.63 9.57
CA THR A 268 10.48 0.60 8.85
C THR A 268 11.27 -0.29 9.81
N ALA A 269 12.01 0.29 10.75
CA ALA A 269 12.76 -0.48 11.74
C ALA A 269 11.83 -1.39 12.57
N ILE A 270 10.68 -0.86 13.01
CA ILE A 270 9.65 -1.65 13.71
C ILE A 270 9.12 -2.78 12.82
N ALA A 271 8.85 -2.53 11.53
CA ALA A 271 8.40 -3.54 10.59
C ALA A 271 9.41 -4.69 10.48
N VAL A 272 10.69 -4.37 10.32
CA VAL A 272 11.78 -5.37 10.22
C VAL A 272 11.90 -6.19 11.50
N VAL A 273 11.91 -5.55 12.67
CA VAL A 273 11.93 -6.23 13.96
C VAL A 273 10.72 -7.15 14.11
N ASN A 274 9.56 -6.76 13.61
CA ASN A 274 8.32 -7.55 13.63
C ASN A 274 8.20 -8.55 12.48
N GLY A 275 9.22 -8.71 11.63
CA GLY A 275 9.32 -9.82 10.68
C GLY A 275 9.07 -9.48 9.22
N ALA A 276 9.04 -8.21 8.84
CA ALA A 276 9.10 -7.83 7.43
C ALA A 276 10.38 -8.40 6.78
N ALA A 277 10.23 -8.91 5.56
CA ALA A 277 11.30 -9.47 4.73
C ALA A 277 11.59 -8.59 3.52
N LEU A 278 10.64 -7.75 3.10
CA LEU A 278 10.75 -6.81 2.01
C LEU A 278 10.18 -5.46 2.44
N ILE A 279 10.92 -4.38 2.23
CA ILE A 279 10.45 -3.01 2.50
C ILE A 279 10.26 -2.26 1.19
N ARG A 280 9.05 -1.71 0.99
CA ARG A 280 8.70 -0.86 -0.15
C ARG A 280 8.84 0.61 0.25
N THR A 281 9.71 1.36 -0.42
CA THR A 281 10.11 2.71 -0.01
C THR A 281 10.42 3.64 -1.19
N HIS A 282 10.26 4.94 -0.97
CA HIS A 282 10.74 6.00 -1.86
C HIS A 282 12.20 6.39 -1.55
N ASP A 283 12.63 6.22 -0.30
CA ASP A 283 13.91 6.68 0.26
C ASP A 283 14.83 5.46 0.50
N VAL A 284 15.42 4.93 -0.59
CA VAL A 284 16.11 3.62 -0.55
C VAL A 284 17.36 3.65 0.32
N ALA A 285 18.21 4.68 0.19
CA ALA A 285 19.46 4.76 0.92
C ALA A 285 19.25 4.78 2.45
N GLU A 286 18.39 5.68 2.91
CA GLU A 286 18.06 5.86 4.32
C GLU A 286 17.31 4.64 4.89
N THR A 287 16.40 4.08 4.08
CA THR A 287 15.68 2.85 4.43
C THR A 287 16.63 1.67 4.61
N ARG A 288 17.64 1.52 3.74
CA ARG A 288 18.65 0.46 3.85
C ARG A 288 19.41 0.54 5.17
N ASP A 289 19.77 1.73 5.60
CA ASP A 289 20.47 1.92 6.87
C ASP A 289 19.58 1.58 8.07
N ALA A 290 18.32 2.01 8.06
CA ALA A 290 17.35 1.63 9.08
C ALA A 290 17.12 0.10 9.14
N VAL A 291 17.04 -0.57 7.98
CA VAL A 291 16.92 -2.03 7.88
C VAL A 291 18.13 -2.73 8.48
N ARG A 292 19.35 -2.29 8.15
CA ARG A 292 20.59 -2.88 8.69
C ARG A 292 20.67 -2.82 10.21
N VAL A 293 20.28 -1.68 10.80
CA VAL A 293 20.22 -1.53 12.26
C VAL A 293 19.17 -2.45 12.85
N ALA A 294 17.95 -2.46 12.29
CA ALA A 294 16.84 -3.27 12.78
C ALA A 294 17.12 -4.79 12.70
N GLU A 295 17.81 -5.25 11.66
CA GLU A 295 18.23 -6.65 11.52
C GLU A 295 19.21 -7.09 12.64
N ARG A 296 20.09 -6.20 13.08
CA ARG A 296 20.99 -6.47 14.21
C ARG A 296 20.23 -6.61 15.53
N VAL A 297 19.19 -5.81 15.73
CA VAL A 297 18.35 -5.85 16.93
C VAL A 297 17.42 -7.07 16.94
N ARG A 298 16.97 -7.53 15.78
CA ARG A 298 16.02 -8.64 15.64
C ARG A 298 16.60 -10.02 16.01
N ARG A 299 17.90 -10.18 16.11
CA ARG A 299 18.61 -11.44 16.38
C ARG A 299 18.28 -12.06 17.73
#